data_3dd64424fc84fbd46ed01f972012302a
#
_entry.id   3dd64424fc84fbd46ed01f972012302a
#
_cell.length_a   1.000
_cell.length_b   1.000
_cell.length_c   1.000
_cell.angle_alpha   90.00
_cell.angle_beta   90.00
_cell.angle_gamma   90.00
#
_symmetry.space_group_name_H-M   'P 1'
#
loop_
_entity.id
_entity.type
_entity.pdbx_description
1 polymer ?
#
loop_
_entity_poly.entity_id
_entity_poly.type
_entity_poly.pdbx_seq_one_letter_code
_entity_poly.pdbx_strand_id
1 'polypeptide(L)'
;MKHTPPIIALDFASAQETYAFLDRFQEEELFVKVGMELFYQEGPAILEKLQERGCRIFLDLKCHDIPTTVYKAMKRLAGFGVSLVNVHAAGGKQMMESALEGLEAGTPAGQKRPSLIAVTQLTSTSSEMLQRELLIETPLLDAVVHYSKLAEESGLDGVVCSVHEAEHIYRAVSFVFLTVTPGIRMADDKNNDQVRVATPSYAREKGVSAIVVGRSITQAEDPVSAYRRIGHEWEGTKA
;
A
#
# COMPACT_ATOMS: atom_id res chain seq x y z
N MET A 1 -8.45 -10.07 16.14
CA MET A 1 -7.72 -10.52 14.94
C MET A 1 -6.28 -10.06 15.07
N LYS A 2 -5.29 -10.87 14.66
CA LYS A 2 -3.91 -10.37 14.59
C LYS A 2 -3.83 -9.31 13.49
N HIS A 3 -3.47 -8.09 13.82
CA HIS A 3 -3.25 -7.05 12.82
C HIS A 3 -2.07 -7.44 11.91
N THR A 4 -2.17 -7.03 10.64
CA THR A 4 -1.01 -7.11 9.73
C THR A 4 0.10 -6.23 10.31
N PRO A 5 1.35 -6.69 10.41
CA PRO A 5 2.44 -5.86 10.91
C PRO A 5 2.58 -4.59 10.07
N PRO A 6 3.08 -3.48 10.62
CA PRO A 6 3.31 -2.27 9.85
C PRO A 6 4.15 -2.54 8.61
N ILE A 7 3.71 -2.01 7.46
CA ILE A 7 4.43 -2.15 6.19
C ILE A 7 5.46 -1.03 6.11
N ILE A 8 6.74 -1.36 6.04
CA ILE A 8 7.83 -0.38 5.94
C ILE A 8 7.98 0.07 4.48
N ALA A 9 7.82 1.37 4.21
CA ALA A 9 8.10 1.92 2.89
C ALA A 9 9.62 2.06 2.69
N LEU A 10 10.18 1.24 1.79
CA LEU A 10 11.60 1.27 1.42
C LEU A 10 11.82 2.32 0.33
N ASP A 11 11.67 3.59 0.69
CA ASP A 11 11.86 4.72 -0.22
C ASP A 11 13.35 5.14 -0.18
N PHE A 12 14.25 4.24 -0.63
CA PHE A 12 15.70 4.40 -0.75
C PHE A 12 16.09 4.51 -2.22
N ALA A 13 17.18 5.22 -2.49
CA ALA A 13 17.69 5.44 -3.84
C ALA A 13 18.41 4.21 -4.42
N SER A 14 18.83 3.26 -3.58
CA SER A 14 19.60 2.07 -4.01
C SER A 14 19.32 0.82 -3.20
N ALA A 15 19.64 -0.35 -3.79
CA ALA A 15 19.64 -1.63 -3.10
C ALA A 15 20.64 -1.64 -1.93
N GLN A 16 21.79 -1.00 -2.08
CA GLN A 16 22.81 -0.95 -1.01
C GLN A 16 22.28 -0.26 0.26
N GLU A 17 21.63 0.90 0.12
CA GLU A 17 21.01 1.60 1.24
C GLU A 17 19.88 0.76 1.85
N THR A 18 19.07 0.14 0.99
CA THR A 18 17.98 -0.75 1.41
C THR A 18 18.50 -1.91 2.26
N TYR A 19 19.58 -2.59 1.82
CA TYR A 19 20.14 -3.72 2.56
C TYR A 19 20.78 -3.27 3.86
N ALA A 20 21.54 -2.17 3.87
CA ALA A 20 22.13 -1.62 5.08
C ALA A 20 21.07 -1.25 6.13
N PHE A 21 19.92 -0.75 5.70
CA PHE A 21 18.78 -0.51 6.57
C PHE A 21 18.19 -1.82 7.12
N LEU A 22 17.93 -2.82 6.26
CA LEU A 22 17.34 -4.09 6.65
C LEU A 22 18.26 -4.95 7.54
N ASP A 23 19.57 -4.83 7.40
CA ASP A 23 20.55 -5.54 8.25
C ASP A 23 20.43 -5.17 9.74
N ARG A 24 19.75 -4.07 10.07
CA ARG A 24 19.44 -3.69 11.45
C ARG A 24 18.30 -4.52 12.07
N PHE A 25 17.48 -5.22 11.26
CA PHE A 25 16.28 -5.98 11.68
C PHE A 25 16.54 -7.50 11.65
N GLN A 26 17.49 -7.98 12.43
CA GLN A 26 18.01 -9.36 12.33
C GLN A 26 17.01 -10.47 12.70
N GLU A 27 15.95 -10.16 13.47
CA GLU A 27 15.03 -11.15 14.03
C GLU A 27 13.56 -10.88 13.65
N GLU A 28 13.29 -9.93 12.76
CA GLU A 28 11.94 -9.49 12.44
C GLU A 28 11.48 -10.04 11.07
N GLU A 29 10.32 -10.66 11.02
CA GLU A 29 9.62 -10.93 9.75
C GLU A 29 9.00 -9.64 9.23
N LEU A 30 9.66 -8.98 8.29
CA LEU A 30 9.24 -7.68 7.79
C LEU A 30 8.25 -7.79 6.65
N PHE A 31 7.25 -6.91 6.65
CA PHE A 31 6.46 -6.60 5.48
C PHE A 31 6.92 -5.25 4.93
N VAL A 32 7.43 -5.24 3.70
CA VAL A 32 8.05 -4.05 3.11
C VAL A 32 7.32 -3.62 1.84
N LYS A 33 7.30 -2.31 1.57
CA LYS A 33 6.78 -1.75 0.33
C LYS A 33 7.96 -1.31 -0.55
N VAL A 34 8.00 -1.85 -1.76
CA VAL A 34 8.92 -1.40 -2.81
C VAL A 34 8.15 -0.46 -3.74
N GLY A 35 8.54 0.81 -3.75
CA GLY A 35 7.96 1.85 -4.60
C GLY A 35 8.63 1.95 -5.96
N MET A 36 8.16 2.93 -6.77
CA MET A 36 8.63 3.15 -8.15
C MET A 36 10.13 3.46 -8.22
N GLU A 37 10.64 4.34 -7.34
CA GLU A 37 12.05 4.75 -7.35
C GLU A 37 12.99 3.55 -7.25
N LEU A 38 12.86 2.77 -6.18
CA LEU A 38 13.70 1.61 -5.94
C LEU A 38 13.52 0.53 -7.02
N PHE A 39 12.28 0.27 -7.44
CA PHE A 39 12.02 -0.75 -8.45
C PHE A 39 12.53 -0.36 -9.84
N TYR A 40 12.40 0.91 -10.24
CA TYR A 40 12.93 1.35 -11.54
C TYR A 40 14.46 1.43 -11.57
N GLN A 41 15.09 1.69 -10.42
CA GLN A 41 16.54 1.68 -10.29
C GLN A 41 17.11 0.25 -10.36
N GLU A 42 16.53 -0.70 -9.62
CA GLU A 42 17.12 -2.02 -9.37
C GLU A 42 16.46 -3.15 -10.17
N GLY A 43 15.29 -2.91 -10.72
CA GLY A 43 14.51 -3.92 -11.45
C GLY A 43 14.00 -5.06 -10.55
N PRO A 44 13.59 -6.21 -11.16
CA PRO A 44 13.06 -7.34 -10.40
C PRO A 44 14.05 -7.98 -9.42
N ALA A 45 15.34 -7.84 -9.62
CA ALA A 45 16.38 -8.44 -8.76
C ALA A 45 16.26 -8.00 -7.29
N ILE A 46 15.78 -6.78 -7.03
CA ILE A 46 15.55 -6.32 -5.64
C ILE A 46 14.51 -7.18 -4.94
N LEU A 47 13.46 -7.63 -5.64
CA LEU A 47 12.38 -8.43 -5.05
C LEU A 47 12.90 -9.82 -4.63
N GLU A 48 13.73 -10.45 -5.47
CA GLU A 48 14.36 -11.74 -5.16
C GLU A 48 15.22 -11.64 -3.90
N LYS A 49 16.04 -10.59 -3.80
CA LYS A 49 16.90 -10.36 -2.64
C LYS A 49 16.14 -10.06 -1.35
N LEU A 50 15.01 -9.36 -1.44
CA LEU A 50 14.13 -9.13 -0.29
C LEU A 50 13.44 -10.43 0.17
N GLN A 51 13.04 -11.30 -0.76
CA GLN A 51 12.47 -12.61 -0.44
C GLN A 51 13.50 -13.56 0.20
N GLU A 52 14.75 -13.59 -0.31
CA GLU A 52 15.85 -14.34 0.30
C GLU A 52 16.08 -13.91 1.77
N ARG A 53 15.74 -12.66 2.12
CA ARG A 53 15.79 -12.14 3.49
C ARG A 53 14.51 -12.40 4.30
N GLY A 54 13.55 -13.16 3.76
CA GLY A 54 12.29 -13.48 4.42
C GLY A 54 11.25 -12.35 4.42
N CYS A 55 11.47 -11.27 3.67
CA CYS A 55 10.52 -10.16 3.63
C CYS A 55 9.27 -10.53 2.82
N ARG A 56 8.10 -10.19 3.36
CA ARG A 56 6.88 -10.06 2.57
C ARG A 56 6.92 -8.75 1.79
N ILE A 57 6.39 -8.72 0.56
CA ILE A 57 6.55 -7.55 -0.32
C ILE A 57 5.19 -7.03 -0.79
N PHE A 58 4.98 -5.73 -0.61
CA PHE A 58 4.01 -4.92 -1.34
C PHE A 58 4.74 -4.19 -2.47
N LEU A 59 4.49 -4.57 -3.72
CA LEU A 59 5.04 -3.90 -4.89
C LEU A 59 4.10 -2.78 -5.33
N ASP A 60 4.49 -1.53 -5.03
CA ASP A 60 3.67 -0.32 -5.13
C ASP A 60 4.00 0.49 -6.40
N LEU A 61 3.64 -0.05 -7.58
CA LEU A 61 3.90 0.57 -8.88
C LEU A 61 2.72 1.36 -9.44
N LYS A 62 1.54 1.23 -8.85
CA LYS A 62 0.32 1.97 -9.22
C LYS A 62 0.01 1.90 -10.72
N CYS A 63 -0.02 0.68 -11.28
CA CYS A 63 -0.24 0.48 -12.71
C CYS A 63 -1.51 1.19 -13.18
N HIS A 64 -1.38 1.97 -14.25
CA HIS A 64 -2.46 2.74 -14.84
C HIS A 64 -2.20 2.90 -16.35
N ASP A 65 -2.87 2.11 -17.17
CA ASP A 65 -2.76 2.08 -18.62
C ASP A 65 -4.01 1.42 -19.21
N ILE A 66 -4.09 1.26 -20.53
CA ILE A 66 -5.17 0.53 -21.17
C ILE A 66 -5.26 -0.93 -20.65
N PRO A 67 -6.45 -1.56 -20.62
CA PRO A 67 -6.69 -2.86 -20.00
C PRO A 67 -5.69 -3.95 -20.42
N THR A 68 -5.41 -4.08 -21.73
CA THR A 68 -4.49 -5.09 -22.26
C THR A 68 -3.05 -4.92 -21.76
N THR A 69 -2.58 -3.68 -21.60
CA THR A 69 -1.24 -3.38 -21.09
C THR A 69 -1.15 -3.77 -19.61
N VAL A 70 -2.16 -3.38 -18.81
CA VAL A 70 -2.22 -3.70 -17.39
C VAL A 70 -2.34 -5.21 -17.17
N TYR A 71 -3.18 -5.92 -17.94
CA TYR A 71 -3.23 -7.39 -17.94
C TYR A 71 -1.86 -8.03 -18.10
N LYS A 72 -1.11 -7.62 -19.14
CA LYS A 72 0.22 -8.18 -19.43
C LYS A 72 1.24 -7.86 -18.32
N ALA A 73 1.18 -6.66 -17.76
CA ALA A 73 2.03 -6.27 -16.64
C ALA A 73 1.73 -7.13 -15.41
N MET A 74 0.46 -7.22 -14.99
CA MET A 74 0.03 -8.01 -13.84
C MET A 74 0.34 -9.49 -13.99
N LYS A 75 0.19 -10.05 -15.19
CA LYS A 75 0.59 -11.43 -15.48
C LYS A 75 2.09 -11.66 -15.21
N ARG A 76 2.96 -10.69 -15.44
CA ARG A 76 4.39 -10.77 -15.10
C ARG A 76 4.63 -10.59 -13.61
N LEU A 77 3.95 -9.63 -12.98
CA LEU A 77 4.09 -9.35 -11.55
C LEU A 77 3.67 -10.55 -10.68
N ALA A 78 2.68 -11.34 -11.12
CA ALA A 78 2.24 -12.54 -10.41
C ALA A 78 3.37 -13.56 -10.18
N GLY A 79 4.35 -13.63 -11.11
CA GLY A 79 5.49 -14.53 -11.01
C GLY A 79 6.62 -14.05 -10.09
N PHE A 80 6.55 -12.82 -9.56
CA PHE A 80 7.60 -12.28 -8.68
C PHE A 80 7.47 -12.69 -7.20
N GLY A 81 6.46 -13.50 -6.84
CA GLY A 81 6.29 -13.97 -5.45
C GLY A 81 5.95 -12.87 -4.43
N VAL A 82 5.49 -11.71 -4.90
CA VAL A 82 5.07 -10.61 -4.02
C VAL A 82 3.70 -10.88 -3.39
N SER A 83 3.41 -10.27 -2.24
CA SER A 83 2.16 -10.53 -1.50
C SER A 83 1.03 -9.57 -1.89
N LEU A 84 1.37 -8.36 -2.35
CA LEU A 84 0.42 -7.29 -2.62
C LEU A 84 0.91 -6.45 -3.80
N VAL A 85 -0.01 -6.08 -4.70
CA VAL A 85 0.23 -5.17 -5.83
C VAL A 85 -0.91 -4.17 -5.96
N ASN A 86 -0.71 -3.09 -6.71
CA ASN A 86 -1.77 -2.11 -6.90
C ASN A 86 -1.89 -1.56 -8.32
N VAL A 87 -3.09 -1.03 -8.58
CA VAL A 87 -3.45 -0.24 -9.76
C VAL A 87 -4.07 1.08 -9.31
N HIS A 88 -4.36 2.01 -10.23
CA HIS A 88 -5.22 3.16 -9.96
C HIS A 88 -6.69 2.84 -10.27
N ALA A 89 -7.62 3.16 -9.35
CA ALA A 89 -9.06 3.01 -9.58
C ALA A 89 -9.57 3.91 -10.72
N ALA A 90 -8.91 5.03 -10.95
CA ALA A 90 -9.22 5.96 -12.05
C ALA A 90 -9.05 5.34 -13.45
N GLY A 91 -8.39 4.18 -13.58
CA GLY A 91 -8.34 3.40 -14.81
C GLY A 91 -9.68 2.75 -15.21
N GLY A 92 -10.66 2.76 -14.30
CA GLY A 92 -12.00 2.25 -14.51
C GLY A 92 -12.13 0.73 -14.37
N LYS A 93 -13.38 0.27 -14.39
CA LYS A 93 -13.76 -1.13 -14.12
C LYS A 93 -13.00 -2.12 -15.01
N GLN A 94 -13.04 -1.91 -16.32
CA GLN A 94 -12.43 -2.83 -17.30
C GLN A 94 -10.91 -2.99 -17.09
N MET A 95 -10.21 -1.91 -16.74
CA MET A 95 -8.78 -1.97 -16.46
C MET A 95 -8.50 -2.77 -15.16
N MET A 96 -9.31 -2.57 -14.13
CA MET A 96 -9.19 -3.29 -12.86
C MET A 96 -9.50 -4.79 -13.00
N GLU A 97 -10.57 -5.15 -13.73
CA GLU A 97 -10.88 -6.54 -14.07
C GLU A 97 -9.75 -7.21 -14.86
N SER A 98 -9.21 -6.53 -15.88
CA SER A 98 -8.07 -7.03 -16.65
C SER A 98 -6.80 -7.17 -15.79
N ALA A 99 -6.60 -6.32 -14.79
CA ALA A 99 -5.50 -6.46 -13.83
C ALA A 99 -5.63 -7.76 -13.02
N LEU A 100 -6.83 -8.05 -12.52
CA LEU A 100 -7.13 -9.26 -11.77
C LEU A 100 -6.93 -10.52 -12.62
N GLU A 101 -7.52 -10.55 -13.81
CA GLU A 101 -7.34 -11.65 -14.78
C GLU A 101 -5.85 -11.89 -15.10
N GLY A 102 -5.07 -10.81 -15.24
CA GLY A 102 -3.64 -10.90 -15.46
C GLY A 102 -2.90 -11.59 -14.30
N LEU A 103 -3.20 -11.21 -13.06
CA LEU A 103 -2.63 -11.86 -11.87
C LEU A 103 -3.01 -13.33 -11.79
N GLU A 104 -4.27 -13.68 -12.02
CA GLU A 104 -4.75 -15.06 -12.01
C GLU A 104 -4.04 -15.90 -13.08
N ALA A 105 -3.96 -15.38 -14.31
CA ALA A 105 -3.31 -16.06 -15.42
C ALA A 105 -1.77 -16.17 -15.29
N GLY A 106 -1.16 -15.36 -14.45
CA GLY A 106 0.30 -15.36 -14.21
C GLY A 106 0.73 -16.08 -12.94
N THR A 107 -0.21 -16.41 -12.04
CA THR A 107 0.10 -17.09 -10.78
C THR A 107 0.41 -18.57 -11.03
N PRO A 108 1.58 -19.09 -10.61
CA PRO A 108 1.92 -20.49 -10.78
C PRO A 108 0.90 -21.41 -10.07
N ALA A 109 0.68 -22.59 -10.65
CA ALA A 109 -0.24 -23.57 -10.09
C ALA A 109 0.14 -23.93 -8.64
N GLY A 110 -0.84 -23.96 -7.76
CA GLY A 110 -0.65 -24.26 -6.33
C GLY A 110 -0.16 -23.08 -5.47
N GLN A 111 0.12 -21.93 -6.07
CA GLN A 111 0.45 -20.71 -5.34
C GLN A 111 -0.78 -19.80 -5.16
N LYS A 112 -0.75 -18.99 -4.10
CA LYS A 112 -1.73 -17.92 -3.91
C LYS A 112 -1.32 -16.70 -4.74
N ARG A 113 -2.27 -16.14 -5.52
CA ARG A 113 -2.01 -14.89 -6.22
C ARG A 113 -1.71 -13.74 -5.24
N PRO A 114 -0.93 -12.74 -5.64
CA PRO A 114 -0.84 -11.48 -4.92
C PRO A 114 -2.24 -10.88 -4.71
N SER A 115 -2.46 -10.25 -3.56
CA SER A 115 -3.65 -9.43 -3.39
C SER A 115 -3.54 -8.20 -4.29
N LEU A 116 -4.67 -7.82 -4.92
CA LEU A 116 -4.77 -6.65 -5.80
C LEU A 116 -5.60 -5.57 -5.15
N ILE A 117 -5.03 -4.38 -4.98
CA ILE A 117 -5.75 -3.22 -4.43
C ILE A 117 -5.72 -2.03 -5.38
N ALA A 118 -6.72 -1.16 -5.30
CA ALA A 118 -6.77 0.04 -6.13
C ALA A 118 -6.48 1.32 -5.32
N VAL A 119 -5.63 2.19 -5.84
CA VAL A 119 -5.44 3.55 -5.29
C VAL A 119 -6.67 4.38 -5.65
N THR A 120 -7.39 4.86 -4.63
CA THR A 120 -8.59 5.70 -4.80
C THR A 120 -8.19 7.12 -5.19
N GLN A 121 -7.65 7.87 -4.21
CA GLN A 121 -7.03 9.17 -4.42
C GLN A 121 -5.72 9.23 -3.62
N LEU A 122 -4.72 9.90 -4.16
CA LEU A 122 -3.44 10.07 -3.48
C LEU A 122 -3.63 10.90 -2.19
N THR A 123 -2.84 10.61 -1.16
CA THR A 123 -2.91 11.35 0.11
C THR A 123 -2.51 12.84 -0.03
N SER A 124 -1.86 13.19 -1.15
CA SER A 124 -1.57 14.58 -1.54
C SER A 124 -2.73 15.28 -2.25
N THR A 125 -3.76 14.54 -2.72
CA THR A 125 -4.91 15.15 -3.41
C THR A 125 -5.75 15.96 -2.43
N SER A 126 -5.86 17.26 -2.65
CA SER A 126 -6.78 18.15 -1.96
C SER A 126 -8.12 18.23 -2.69
N SER A 127 -9.17 18.73 -2.02
CA SER A 127 -10.46 19.01 -2.67
C SER A 127 -10.33 20.03 -3.81
N GLU A 128 -9.45 21.02 -3.66
CA GLU A 128 -9.19 22.01 -4.70
C GLU A 128 -8.51 21.38 -5.92
N MET A 129 -7.47 20.58 -5.73
CA MET A 129 -6.81 19.81 -6.79
C MET A 129 -7.82 18.90 -7.52
N LEU A 130 -8.67 18.18 -6.78
CA LEU A 130 -9.66 17.28 -7.36
C LEU A 130 -10.61 18.04 -8.31
N GLN A 131 -11.09 19.21 -7.90
CA GLN A 131 -12.06 20.00 -8.68
C GLN A 131 -11.41 20.77 -9.82
N ARG A 132 -10.29 21.45 -9.58
CA ARG A 132 -9.70 22.39 -10.54
C ARG A 132 -8.74 21.74 -11.53
N GLU A 133 -7.99 20.72 -11.09
CA GLU A 133 -6.96 20.10 -11.93
C GLU A 133 -7.45 18.77 -12.52
N LEU A 134 -8.15 17.95 -11.72
CA LEU A 134 -8.70 16.67 -12.17
C LEU A 134 -10.13 16.78 -12.72
N LEU A 135 -10.76 17.95 -12.59
CA LEU A 135 -12.11 18.26 -13.08
C LEU A 135 -13.19 17.29 -12.55
N ILE A 136 -13.01 16.82 -11.32
CA ILE A 136 -13.97 15.97 -10.62
C ILE A 136 -14.76 16.85 -9.65
N GLU A 137 -16.01 17.14 -9.98
CA GLU A 137 -16.90 18.02 -9.18
C GLU A 137 -17.41 17.36 -7.90
N THR A 138 -17.42 16.01 -7.88
CA THR A 138 -17.84 15.22 -6.71
C THR A 138 -16.91 15.49 -5.51
N PRO A 139 -17.43 15.66 -4.30
CA PRO A 139 -16.61 15.79 -3.09
C PRO A 139 -15.58 14.67 -2.95
N LEU A 140 -14.39 14.99 -2.44
CA LEU A 140 -13.27 14.05 -2.36
C LEU A 140 -13.65 12.73 -1.66
N LEU A 141 -14.37 12.80 -0.55
CA LEU A 141 -14.81 11.60 0.18
C LEU A 141 -15.76 10.73 -0.66
N ASP A 142 -16.71 11.36 -1.37
CA ASP A 142 -17.68 10.63 -2.19
C ASP A 142 -16.98 9.99 -3.42
N ALA A 143 -15.99 10.67 -4.00
CA ALA A 143 -15.16 10.12 -5.07
C ALA A 143 -14.36 8.90 -4.58
N VAL A 144 -13.78 8.96 -3.37
CA VAL A 144 -13.05 7.83 -2.76
C VAL A 144 -13.98 6.65 -2.50
N VAL A 145 -15.17 6.88 -1.95
CA VAL A 145 -16.18 5.83 -1.72
C VAL A 145 -16.65 5.23 -3.04
N HIS A 146 -16.88 6.04 -4.06
CA HIS A 146 -17.24 5.56 -5.40
C HIS A 146 -16.15 4.65 -5.99
N TYR A 147 -14.89 5.07 -5.96
CA TYR A 147 -13.77 4.24 -6.42
C TYR A 147 -13.60 2.94 -5.63
N SER A 148 -13.90 2.96 -4.32
CA SER A 148 -13.84 1.76 -3.49
C SER A 148 -14.91 0.75 -3.89
N LYS A 149 -16.15 1.20 -4.14
CA LYS A 149 -17.22 0.35 -4.66
C LYS A 149 -16.86 -0.23 -6.04
N LEU A 150 -16.35 0.62 -6.92
CA LEU A 150 -15.94 0.18 -8.27
C LEU A 150 -14.82 -0.87 -8.22
N ALA A 151 -13.87 -0.72 -7.29
CA ALA A 151 -12.81 -1.70 -7.08
C ALA A 151 -13.36 -3.03 -6.54
N GLU A 152 -14.30 -3.01 -5.58
CA GLU A 152 -14.98 -4.20 -5.08
C GLU A 152 -15.78 -4.90 -6.18
N GLU A 153 -16.57 -4.14 -6.95
CA GLU A 153 -17.36 -4.66 -8.10
C GLU A 153 -16.48 -5.25 -9.22
N SER A 154 -15.22 -4.82 -9.30
CA SER A 154 -14.20 -5.36 -10.21
C SER A 154 -13.50 -6.61 -9.66
N GLY A 155 -13.87 -7.08 -8.45
CA GLY A 155 -13.28 -8.25 -7.79
C GLY A 155 -11.94 -8.01 -7.10
N LEU A 156 -11.51 -6.77 -6.89
CA LEU A 156 -10.28 -6.47 -6.20
C LEU A 156 -10.38 -6.78 -4.70
N ASP A 157 -9.23 -7.00 -4.07
CA ASP A 157 -9.16 -7.38 -2.65
C ASP A 157 -9.23 -6.17 -1.71
N GLY A 158 -9.09 -4.94 -2.22
CA GLY A 158 -9.10 -3.75 -1.38
C GLY A 158 -8.69 -2.47 -2.09
N VAL A 159 -8.43 -1.44 -1.30
CA VAL A 159 -8.01 -0.12 -1.77
C VAL A 159 -6.87 0.48 -0.93
N VAL A 160 -6.16 1.44 -1.54
CA VAL A 160 -5.33 2.41 -0.82
C VAL A 160 -6.16 3.66 -0.57
N CYS A 161 -6.26 4.07 0.68
CA CYS A 161 -7.01 5.25 1.11
C CYS A 161 -6.33 5.94 2.30
N SER A 162 -6.80 7.12 2.70
CA SER A 162 -6.39 7.73 3.98
C SER A 162 -7.15 7.12 5.16
N VAL A 163 -6.62 7.27 6.38
CA VAL A 163 -7.31 6.82 7.62
C VAL A 163 -8.68 7.47 7.77
N HIS A 164 -8.80 8.75 7.37
CA HIS A 164 -10.05 9.53 7.50
C HIS A 164 -11.19 8.98 6.62
N GLU A 165 -10.88 8.21 5.59
CA GLU A 165 -11.84 7.66 4.64
C GLU A 165 -12.27 6.23 5.01
N ALA A 166 -11.47 5.51 5.81
CA ALA A 166 -11.64 4.07 6.06
C ALA A 166 -13.04 3.70 6.58
N GLU A 167 -13.56 4.44 7.57
CA GLU A 167 -14.89 4.19 8.13
C GLU A 167 -16.01 4.33 7.07
N HIS A 168 -15.91 5.33 6.19
CA HIS A 168 -16.89 5.56 5.13
C HIS A 168 -16.82 4.46 4.05
N ILE A 169 -15.62 3.99 3.75
CA ILE A 169 -15.42 2.85 2.84
C ILE A 169 -16.09 1.60 3.43
N TYR A 170 -15.84 1.25 4.70
CA TYR A 170 -16.43 0.05 5.33
C TYR A 170 -17.96 0.08 5.42
N ARG A 171 -18.56 1.26 5.45
CA ARG A 171 -20.02 1.38 5.37
C ARG A 171 -20.59 1.14 3.96
N ALA A 172 -19.73 1.17 2.96
CA ALA A 172 -20.12 1.17 1.56
C ALA A 172 -19.73 -0.11 0.81
N VAL A 173 -18.78 -0.88 1.34
CA VAL A 173 -18.24 -2.13 0.76
C VAL A 173 -18.29 -3.27 1.78
N SER A 174 -17.93 -4.49 1.36
CA SER A 174 -17.93 -5.66 2.24
C SER A 174 -16.90 -5.57 3.36
N PHE A 175 -17.16 -6.25 4.46
CA PHE A 175 -16.31 -6.26 5.66
C PHE A 175 -14.92 -6.87 5.46
N VAL A 176 -14.76 -7.72 4.44
CA VAL A 176 -13.48 -8.37 4.13
C VAL A 176 -12.59 -7.55 3.19
N PHE A 177 -13.08 -6.41 2.71
CA PHE A 177 -12.37 -5.54 1.78
C PHE A 177 -11.23 -4.80 2.48
N LEU A 178 -10.01 -4.93 1.95
CA LEU A 178 -8.82 -4.38 2.58
C LEU A 178 -8.73 -2.85 2.43
N THR A 179 -8.39 -2.16 3.50
CA THR A 179 -7.94 -0.76 3.45
C THR A 179 -6.47 -0.70 3.83
N VAL A 180 -5.63 -0.25 2.90
CA VAL A 180 -4.19 -0.08 3.11
C VAL A 180 -3.89 1.41 3.13
N THR A 181 -3.34 1.90 4.25
CA THR A 181 -3.29 3.33 4.51
C THR A 181 -1.85 3.82 4.70
N PRO A 182 -1.33 4.62 3.76
CA PRO A 182 -0.10 5.39 3.95
C PRO A 182 -0.37 6.69 4.74
N GLY A 183 0.69 7.48 4.99
CA GLY A 183 0.54 8.73 5.71
C GLY A 183 0.49 8.55 7.23
N ILE A 184 1.06 7.46 7.72
CA ILE A 184 1.13 7.19 9.15
C ILE A 184 2.36 7.87 9.76
N ARG A 185 2.15 8.57 10.87
CA ARG A 185 3.15 9.30 11.64
C ARG A 185 2.94 9.10 13.13
N MET A 186 4.02 9.14 13.88
CA MET A 186 3.93 9.27 15.34
C MET A 186 3.51 10.69 15.71
N ALA A 187 2.89 10.85 16.85
CA ALA A 187 2.40 12.18 17.29
C ALA A 187 3.54 13.20 17.52
N ASP A 188 4.75 12.72 17.78
CA ASP A 188 5.97 13.51 17.99
C ASP A 188 6.82 13.73 16.72
N ASP A 189 6.39 13.19 15.57
CA ASP A 189 7.09 13.39 14.30
C ASP A 189 6.92 14.83 13.78
N LYS A 190 8.00 15.37 13.17
CA LYS A 190 7.96 16.68 12.52
C LYS A 190 7.04 16.67 11.31
N ASN A 191 6.25 17.74 11.13
CA ASN A 191 5.37 17.92 9.97
C ASN A 191 6.19 17.96 8.67
N ASN A 192 5.71 17.22 7.67
CA ASN A 192 6.28 17.07 6.34
C ASN A 192 5.22 17.32 5.25
N ASP A 193 5.56 17.00 4.02
CA ASP A 193 4.81 17.17 2.75
C ASP A 193 3.45 16.44 2.65
N GLN A 194 3.09 15.56 3.58
CA GLN A 194 1.80 14.86 3.56
C GLN A 194 0.72 15.68 4.26
N VAL A 195 -0.37 15.95 3.55
CA VAL A 195 -1.50 16.78 4.05
C VAL A 195 -2.43 15.98 4.95
N ARG A 196 -2.60 14.67 4.71
CA ARG A 196 -3.55 13.79 5.41
C ARG A 196 -2.80 12.71 6.19
N VAL A 197 -2.29 13.09 7.37
CA VAL A 197 -1.56 12.19 8.27
C VAL A 197 -2.42 11.69 9.43
N ALA A 198 -2.06 10.54 9.99
CA ALA A 198 -2.73 9.95 11.13
C ALA A 198 -1.75 9.13 11.98
N THR A 199 -2.08 8.92 13.26
CA THR A 199 -1.30 8.04 14.14
C THR A 199 -1.65 6.56 13.94
N PRO A 200 -0.77 5.61 14.31
CA PRO A 200 -1.09 4.19 14.29
C PRO A 200 -2.33 3.84 15.13
N SER A 201 -2.48 4.43 16.32
CA SER A 201 -3.64 4.23 17.19
C SER A 201 -4.94 4.71 16.53
N TYR A 202 -4.92 5.88 15.90
CA TYR A 202 -6.09 6.40 15.19
C TYR A 202 -6.47 5.53 13.98
N ALA A 203 -5.48 5.03 13.23
CA ALA A 203 -5.72 4.08 12.13
C ALA A 203 -6.37 2.78 12.65
N ARG A 204 -5.91 2.25 13.79
CA ARG A 204 -6.54 1.10 14.45
C ARG A 204 -7.98 1.38 14.85
N GLU A 205 -8.25 2.51 15.50
CA GLU A 205 -9.59 2.91 15.91
C GLU A 205 -10.57 3.01 14.74
N LYS A 206 -10.07 3.44 13.57
CA LYS A 206 -10.85 3.50 12.33
C LYS A 206 -10.97 2.16 11.59
N GLY A 207 -10.40 1.08 12.15
CA GLY A 207 -10.51 -0.27 11.60
C GLY A 207 -9.72 -0.51 10.33
N VAL A 208 -8.69 0.29 10.03
CA VAL A 208 -7.80 0.10 8.87
C VAL A 208 -7.21 -1.31 8.88
N SER A 209 -7.09 -1.96 7.71
CA SER A 209 -6.59 -3.34 7.60
C SER A 209 -5.06 -3.42 7.68
N ALA A 210 -4.36 -2.42 7.13
CA ALA A 210 -2.90 -2.35 7.14
C ALA A 210 -2.42 -0.89 7.04
N ILE A 211 -1.32 -0.59 7.71
CA ILE A 211 -0.68 0.72 7.68
C ILE A 211 0.65 0.66 6.95
N VAL A 212 0.97 1.71 6.17
CA VAL A 212 2.27 1.88 5.51
C VAL A 212 3.00 3.04 6.14
N VAL A 213 4.20 2.77 6.66
CA VAL A 213 5.01 3.72 7.40
C VAL A 213 6.36 3.89 6.70
N GLY A 214 6.71 5.13 6.37
CA GLY A 214 7.99 5.49 5.76
C GLY A 214 8.93 6.15 6.78
N ARG A 215 9.12 7.46 6.64
CA ARG A 215 10.14 8.27 7.34
C ARG A 215 10.14 8.14 8.86
N SER A 216 8.99 7.90 9.50
CA SER A 216 8.89 7.63 10.94
C SER A 216 9.72 6.41 11.38
N ILE A 217 10.02 5.49 10.44
CA ILE A 217 10.89 4.34 10.67
C ILE A 217 12.24 4.55 9.96
N THR A 218 12.22 4.87 8.65
CA THR A 218 13.44 4.87 7.83
C THR A 218 14.42 5.98 8.15
N GLN A 219 13.93 7.09 8.74
CA GLN A 219 14.75 8.23 9.16
C GLN A 219 14.90 8.34 10.70
N ALA A 220 14.42 7.36 11.45
CA ALA A 220 14.62 7.32 12.89
C ALA A 220 16.09 7.01 13.22
N GLU A 221 16.60 7.59 14.30
CA GLU A 221 17.95 7.29 14.82
C GLU A 221 18.09 5.79 15.12
N ASP A 222 17.06 5.21 15.75
CA ASP A 222 16.91 3.77 15.93
C ASP A 222 15.64 3.27 15.23
N PRO A 223 15.72 2.78 13.96
CA PRO A 223 14.56 2.31 13.21
C PRO A 223 13.93 1.03 13.76
N VAL A 224 14.68 0.19 14.48
CA VAL A 224 14.13 -1.04 15.09
C VAL A 224 13.21 -0.67 16.25
N SER A 225 13.68 0.20 17.15
CA SER A 225 12.85 0.72 18.25
C SER A 225 11.64 1.50 17.73
N ALA A 226 11.81 2.31 16.67
CA ALA A 226 10.71 3.03 16.04
C ALA A 226 9.66 2.08 15.46
N TYR A 227 10.08 1.04 14.73
CA TYR A 227 9.20 0.01 14.17
C TYR A 227 8.40 -0.71 15.27
N ARG A 228 9.06 -1.17 16.34
CA ARG A 228 8.43 -1.85 17.46
C ARG A 228 7.43 -0.93 18.17
N ARG A 229 7.79 0.33 18.43
CA ARG A 229 6.89 1.33 19.05
C ARG A 229 5.64 1.55 18.21
N ILE A 230 5.79 1.70 16.89
CA ILE A 230 4.68 1.83 15.94
C ILE A 230 3.82 0.56 15.94
N GLY A 231 4.45 -0.62 15.94
CA GLY A 231 3.76 -1.91 16.02
C GLY A 231 2.91 -2.03 17.29
N HIS A 232 3.46 -1.70 18.46
CA HIS A 232 2.72 -1.71 19.74
C HIS A 232 1.54 -0.74 19.73
N GLU A 233 1.72 0.48 19.22
CA GLU A 233 0.61 1.45 19.11
C GLU A 233 -0.46 0.96 18.14
N TRP A 234 -0.06 0.36 17.01
CA TRP A 234 -0.95 -0.22 16.01
C TRP A 234 -1.73 -1.43 16.54
N GLU A 235 -1.11 -2.30 17.31
CA GLU A 235 -1.75 -3.47 17.91
C GLU A 235 -2.56 -3.13 19.17
N GLY A 236 -2.30 -1.98 19.78
CA GLY A 236 -2.91 -1.58 21.05
C GLY A 236 -2.32 -2.31 22.26
N THR A 237 -1.11 -2.82 22.12
CA THR A 237 -0.37 -3.43 23.23
C THR A 237 0.50 -2.36 23.92
N LYS A 238 0.76 -2.54 25.21
CA LYS A 238 1.73 -1.66 25.91
C LYS A 238 3.13 -2.09 25.53
N ALA A 239 4.00 -1.11 25.25
CA ALA A 239 5.42 -1.31 25.05
C ALA A 239 6.10 -1.85 26.30
#